data_5fc1de304f24d69eeaab1ce44608595f
#
_entry.id   5fc1de304f24d69eeaab1ce44608595f
#
_cell.length_a   1.000
_cell.length_b   1.000
_cell.length_c   1.000
_cell.angle_alpha   90.00
_cell.angle_beta   90.00
_cell.angle_gamma   90.00
#
_symmetry.space_group_name_H-M   'P 1'
#
loop_
_entity.id
_entity.type
_entity.pdbx_description
1 polymer ?
#
loop_
_entity_poly.entity_id
_entity_poly.type
_entity_poly.pdbx_seq_one_letter_code
_entity_poly.pdbx_strand_id
1 'polypeptide(L)'
;FGEDIDFSTRIFKGGYRCRLFPDAWVYHKRRTDLRKFFKQVHNSGIARIHLSRRHPGTHKLVHLLPAVFTLGVLFLLLCAVVLAIFGQGCLALAALSPLLLFSLLIGIDATRREHSPGVGCRAVAAAFVQLLGYGSGYLRAWWQCRVLHSGEFEAFSESFYQ
;
A
#
# COMPACT_ATOMS: atom_id res chain seq x y z
N PHE A 1 0.06 10.49 -10.17
CA PHE A 1 0.08 9.95 -8.79
C PHE A 1 1.35 10.39 -8.09
N GLY A 2 1.24 11.01 -6.87
CA GLY A 2 2.40 11.49 -6.11
C GLY A 2 2.87 12.88 -6.49
N GLU A 3 2.20 13.55 -7.39
CA GLU A 3 2.44 14.92 -7.81
C GLU A 3 2.33 15.93 -6.65
N ASP A 4 1.37 15.71 -5.75
CA ASP A 4 1.15 16.48 -4.53
C ASP A 4 2.35 16.38 -3.58
N ILE A 5 2.92 15.20 -3.44
CA ILE A 5 4.12 14.95 -2.61
C ILE A 5 5.36 15.54 -3.27
N ASP A 6 5.51 15.39 -4.60
CA ASP A 6 6.61 15.97 -5.37
C ASP A 6 6.59 17.50 -5.26
N PHE A 7 5.42 18.09 -5.50
CA PHE A 7 5.21 19.53 -5.39
C PHE A 7 5.53 20.07 -3.99
N SER A 8 4.98 19.45 -2.96
CA SER A 8 5.27 19.82 -1.57
C SER A 8 6.76 19.70 -1.23
N THR A 9 7.41 18.63 -1.71
CA THR A 9 8.85 18.44 -1.51
C THR A 9 9.68 19.54 -2.17
N ARG A 10 9.31 19.99 -3.37
CA ARG A 10 9.97 21.12 -4.06
C ARG A 10 9.78 22.44 -3.34
N ILE A 11 8.57 22.70 -2.82
CA ILE A 11 8.28 23.89 -2.01
C ILE A 11 9.22 23.93 -0.78
N PHE A 12 9.30 22.84 -0.03
CA PHE A 12 10.17 22.78 1.15
C PHE A 12 11.65 22.90 0.81
N LYS A 13 12.12 22.28 -0.28
CA LYS A 13 13.50 22.45 -0.77
C LYS A 13 13.83 23.86 -1.22
N GLY A 14 12.82 24.59 -1.72
CA GLY A 14 12.93 26.00 -2.06
C GLY A 14 12.94 26.97 -0.86
N GLY A 15 12.92 26.45 0.37
CA GLY A 15 12.91 27.24 1.60
C GLY A 15 11.55 27.82 1.99
N TYR A 16 10.49 27.48 1.25
CA TYR A 16 9.13 27.92 1.55
C TYR A 16 8.47 27.03 2.61
N ARG A 17 7.42 27.54 3.24
CA ARG A 17 6.63 26.82 4.24
C ARG A 17 5.21 26.63 3.75
N CYS A 18 4.61 25.47 4.05
CA CYS A 18 3.20 25.23 3.85
C CYS A 18 2.42 25.58 5.12
N ARG A 19 1.23 26.18 4.97
CA ARG A 19 0.32 26.48 6.07
C ARG A 19 -1.02 25.82 5.82
N LEU A 20 -1.55 25.15 6.82
CA LEU A 20 -2.92 24.67 6.82
C LEU A 20 -3.87 25.80 7.24
N PHE A 21 -4.92 26.04 6.43
CA PHE A 21 -6.00 26.95 6.74
C PHE A 21 -7.22 26.09 7.17
N PRO A 22 -7.61 26.10 8.46
CA PRO A 22 -8.73 25.26 8.93
C PRO A 22 -10.06 25.58 8.26
N ASP A 23 -10.26 26.84 7.87
CA ASP A 23 -11.49 27.33 7.25
C ASP A 23 -11.54 27.06 5.72
N ALA A 24 -10.43 26.64 5.11
CA ALA A 24 -10.36 26.29 3.70
C ALA A 24 -10.50 24.77 3.52
N TRP A 25 -11.73 24.33 3.37
CA TRP A 25 -12.05 22.91 3.20
C TRP A 25 -12.91 22.68 1.96
N VAL A 26 -12.83 21.47 1.43
CA VAL A 26 -13.60 21.03 0.27
C VAL A 26 -14.21 19.65 0.52
N TYR A 27 -15.40 19.42 -0.01
CA TYR A 27 -15.97 18.08 -0.05
C TYR A 27 -15.26 17.23 -1.10
N HIS A 28 -14.69 16.13 -0.66
CA HIS A 28 -14.04 15.17 -1.55
C HIS A 28 -14.76 13.83 -1.52
N LYS A 29 -15.37 13.45 -2.67
CA LYS A 29 -16.02 12.14 -2.82
C LYS A 29 -14.96 11.04 -2.90
N ARG A 30 -14.84 10.25 -1.85
CA ARG A 30 -13.92 9.11 -1.83
C ARG A 30 -14.38 7.99 -2.75
N ARG A 31 -13.44 7.15 -3.15
CA ARG A 31 -13.75 5.93 -3.92
C ARG A 31 -14.37 4.91 -3.01
N THR A 32 -15.52 4.37 -3.43
CA THR A 32 -16.31 3.37 -2.67
C THR A 32 -16.13 1.95 -3.18
N ASP A 33 -15.40 1.78 -4.30
CA ASP A 33 -15.15 0.51 -4.97
C ASP A 33 -13.73 0.01 -4.63
N LEU A 34 -13.63 -1.22 -4.12
CA LEU A 34 -12.36 -1.85 -3.73
C LEU A 34 -11.40 -2.01 -4.91
N ARG A 35 -11.88 -2.24 -6.14
CA ARG A 35 -11.04 -2.35 -7.34
C ARG A 35 -10.38 -1.01 -7.69
N LYS A 36 -11.16 0.08 -7.63
CA LYS A 36 -10.62 1.44 -7.82
C LYS A 36 -9.67 1.81 -6.70
N PHE A 37 -9.97 1.41 -5.49
CA PHE A 37 -9.11 1.61 -4.33
C PHE A 37 -7.78 0.84 -4.49
N PHE A 38 -7.82 -0.44 -4.89
CA PHE A 38 -6.62 -1.23 -5.20
C PHE A 38 -5.74 -0.53 -6.24
N LYS A 39 -6.33 -0.10 -7.37
CA LYS A 39 -5.58 0.62 -8.43
C LYS A 39 -4.92 1.89 -7.88
N GLN A 40 -5.61 2.63 -7.03
CA GLN A 40 -5.07 3.84 -6.41
C GLN A 40 -3.86 3.54 -5.53
N VAL A 41 -3.98 2.59 -4.60
CA VAL A 41 -2.89 2.28 -3.66
C VAL A 41 -1.72 1.59 -4.37
N HIS A 42 -1.98 0.79 -5.39
CA HIS A 42 -0.95 0.19 -6.25
C HIS A 42 -0.11 1.28 -6.94
N ASN A 43 -0.76 2.25 -7.56
CA ASN A 43 -0.08 3.38 -8.18
C ASN A 43 0.67 4.25 -7.16
N SER A 44 0.15 4.37 -5.93
CA SER A 44 0.86 5.06 -4.84
C SER A 44 2.15 4.33 -4.44
N GLY A 45 2.14 2.99 -4.45
CA GLY A 45 3.33 2.17 -4.23
C GLY A 45 4.39 2.39 -5.32
N ILE A 46 3.98 2.43 -6.59
CA ILE A 46 4.84 2.75 -7.73
C ILE A 46 5.44 4.15 -7.58
N ALA A 47 4.58 5.15 -7.34
CA ALA A 47 4.98 6.55 -7.18
C ALA A 47 6.03 6.73 -6.09
N ARG A 48 5.98 5.96 -5.01
CA ARG A 48 6.94 6.04 -3.91
C ARG A 48 8.37 5.74 -4.36
N ILE A 49 8.57 4.76 -5.22
CA ILE A 49 9.89 4.43 -5.77
C ILE A 49 10.41 5.57 -6.64
N HIS A 50 9.59 6.11 -7.54
CA HIS A 50 9.99 7.22 -8.41
C HIS A 50 10.29 8.49 -7.62
N LEU A 51 9.45 8.83 -6.62
CA LEU A 51 9.69 9.96 -5.73
C LEU A 51 11.00 9.82 -4.94
N SER A 52 11.33 8.60 -4.47
CA SER A 52 12.58 8.36 -3.76
C SER A 52 13.82 8.52 -4.64
N ARG A 53 13.69 8.29 -5.95
CA ARG A 53 14.77 8.53 -6.93
C ARG A 53 14.93 10.02 -7.23
N ARG A 54 13.82 10.76 -7.39
CA ARG A 54 13.85 12.21 -7.63
C ARG A 54 14.27 13.01 -6.40
N HIS A 55 13.89 12.55 -5.22
CA HIS A 55 14.17 13.19 -3.94
C HIS A 55 14.88 12.23 -2.99
N PRO A 56 16.20 12.01 -3.14
CA PRO A 56 16.96 11.18 -2.22
C PRO A 56 16.77 11.62 -0.76
N GLY A 57 16.69 10.65 0.16
CA GLY A 57 16.45 10.90 1.58
C GLY A 57 14.97 10.98 1.99
N THR A 58 14.01 11.00 1.06
CA THR A 58 12.58 11.01 1.40
C THR A 58 12.01 9.61 1.66
N HIS A 59 12.77 8.57 1.36
CA HIS A 59 12.36 7.19 1.59
C HIS A 59 12.54 6.82 3.06
N LYS A 60 11.45 6.40 3.72
CA LYS A 60 11.45 5.95 5.11
C LYS A 60 11.15 4.45 5.18
N LEU A 61 11.62 3.78 6.24
CA LEU A 61 11.36 2.34 6.46
C LEU A 61 9.86 1.98 6.46
N VAL A 62 9.01 2.89 6.94
CA VAL A 62 7.56 2.69 6.94
C VAL A 62 6.99 2.45 5.54
N HIS A 63 7.62 3.00 4.49
CA HIS A 63 7.19 2.79 3.11
C HIS A 63 7.47 1.38 2.59
N LEU A 64 8.36 0.64 3.25
CA LEU A 64 8.69 -0.75 2.93
C LEU A 64 7.70 -1.75 3.54
N LEU A 65 7.03 -1.38 4.64
CA LEU A 65 6.15 -2.29 5.38
C LEU A 65 5.08 -2.99 4.51
N PRO A 66 4.36 -2.30 3.59
CA PRO A 66 3.39 -3.00 2.74
C PRO A 66 4.04 -4.00 1.78
N ALA A 67 5.27 -3.75 1.32
CA ALA A 67 6.00 -4.69 0.46
C ALA A 67 6.41 -5.94 1.26
N VAL A 68 6.92 -5.76 2.48
CA VAL A 68 7.24 -6.86 3.41
C VAL A 68 5.98 -7.65 3.75
N PHE A 69 4.86 -6.98 4.02
CA PHE A 69 3.58 -7.64 4.26
C PHE A 69 3.16 -8.49 3.05
N THR A 70 3.26 -7.94 1.83
CA THR A 70 2.90 -8.68 0.59
C THR A 70 3.77 -9.92 0.41
N LEU A 71 5.08 -9.81 0.60
CA LEU A 71 5.98 -10.96 0.54
C LEU A 71 5.69 -11.98 1.64
N GLY A 72 5.40 -11.50 2.85
CA GLY A 72 5.01 -12.35 3.99
C GLY A 72 3.72 -13.14 3.71
N VAL A 73 2.70 -12.50 3.16
CA VAL A 73 1.45 -13.18 2.75
C VAL A 73 1.74 -14.26 1.71
N LEU A 74 2.50 -13.92 0.65
CA LEU A 74 2.87 -14.90 -0.38
C LEU A 74 3.66 -16.08 0.18
N PHE A 75 4.60 -15.81 1.09
CA PHE A 75 5.39 -16.84 1.75
C PHE A 75 4.53 -17.76 2.63
N LEU A 76 3.64 -17.21 3.46
CA LEU A 76 2.74 -17.99 4.30
C LEU A 76 1.78 -18.85 3.49
N LEU A 77 1.24 -18.32 2.39
CA LEU A 77 0.40 -19.07 1.47
C LEU A 77 1.17 -20.21 0.80
N LEU A 78 2.40 -19.94 0.34
CA LEU A 78 3.27 -20.96 -0.24
C LEU A 78 3.58 -22.08 0.79
N CYS A 79 3.96 -21.71 2.01
CA CYS A 79 4.19 -22.68 3.10
C CYS A 79 2.95 -23.52 3.37
N ALA A 80 1.77 -22.89 3.45
CA ALA A 80 0.53 -23.62 3.69
C ALA A 80 0.20 -24.62 2.57
N VAL A 81 0.40 -24.22 1.30
CA VAL A 81 0.19 -25.12 0.15
C VAL A 81 1.18 -26.29 0.18
N VAL A 82 2.47 -26.03 0.38
CA VAL A 82 3.49 -27.07 0.46
C VAL A 82 3.18 -28.05 1.58
N LEU A 83 2.89 -27.56 2.79
CA LEU A 83 2.54 -28.42 3.93
C LEU A 83 1.28 -29.26 3.67
N ALA A 84 0.28 -28.68 3.00
CA ALA A 84 -0.93 -29.43 2.63
C ALA A 84 -0.64 -30.57 1.62
N ILE A 85 0.24 -30.32 0.62
CA ILE A 85 0.67 -31.35 -0.36
C ILE A 85 1.36 -32.52 0.37
N PHE A 86 2.16 -32.23 1.40
CA PHE A 86 2.82 -33.27 2.21
C PHE A 86 1.90 -33.90 3.29
N GLY A 87 0.60 -33.65 3.25
CA GLY A 87 -0.37 -34.22 4.20
C GLY A 87 -0.35 -33.60 5.61
N GLN A 88 0.40 -32.52 5.80
CA GLN A 88 0.56 -31.82 7.08
C GLN A 88 -0.53 -30.74 7.30
N GLY A 89 -1.80 -31.13 7.21
CA GLY A 89 -2.93 -30.18 7.23
C GLY A 89 -2.97 -29.28 8.48
N CYS A 90 -2.66 -29.83 9.67
CA CYS A 90 -2.62 -29.01 10.88
C CYS A 90 -1.53 -27.93 10.84
N LEU A 91 -0.35 -28.26 10.32
CA LEU A 91 0.74 -27.28 10.16
C LEU A 91 0.43 -26.26 9.06
N ALA A 92 -0.25 -26.67 7.99
CA ALA A 92 -0.72 -25.76 6.96
C ALA A 92 -1.69 -24.72 7.52
N LEU A 93 -2.65 -25.13 8.36
CA LEU A 93 -3.55 -24.19 9.06
C LEU A 93 -2.79 -23.31 10.05
N ALA A 94 -1.84 -23.86 10.79
CA ALA A 94 -0.99 -23.10 11.71
C ALA A 94 -0.18 -22.03 10.96
N ALA A 95 0.33 -22.31 9.75
CA ALA A 95 1.04 -21.35 8.93
C ALA A 95 0.20 -20.13 8.56
N LEU A 96 -1.13 -20.28 8.45
CA LEU A 96 -2.05 -19.18 8.15
C LEU A 96 -2.50 -18.39 9.40
N SER A 97 -2.16 -18.85 10.60
CA SER A 97 -2.60 -18.22 11.85
C SER A 97 -2.21 -16.74 11.98
N PRO A 98 -1.04 -16.23 11.48
CA PRO A 98 -0.73 -14.80 11.55
C PRO A 98 -1.70 -13.94 10.71
N LEU A 99 -2.15 -14.45 9.57
CA LEU A 99 -3.12 -13.74 8.72
C LEU A 99 -4.51 -13.73 9.35
N LEU A 100 -4.89 -14.81 9.99
CA LEU A 100 -6.13 -14.89 10.76
C LEU A 100 -6.11 -13.92 11.94
N LEU A 101 -5.02 -13.90 12.72
CA LEU A 101 -4.86 -12.98 13.85
C LEU A 101 -4.92 -11.52 13.39
N PHE A 102 -4.21 -11.18 12.31
CA PHE A 102 -4.26 -9.84 11.72
C PHE A 102 -5.70 -9.46 11.32
N SER A 103 -6.42 -10.36 10.67
CA SER A 103 -7.83 -10.14 10.26
C SER A 103 -8.75 -9.95 11.47
N LEU A 104 -8.59 -10.76 12.50
CA LEU A 104 -9.39 -10.67 13.73
C LEU A 104 -9.13 -9.36 14.46
N LEU A 105 -7.88 -8.94 14.61
CA LEU A 105 -7.53 -7.68 15.27
C LEU A 105 -8.16 -6.47 14.57
N ILE A 106 -8.04 -6.39 13.24
CA ILE A 106 -8.66 -5.29 12.46
C ILE A 106 -10.19 -5.36 12.52
N GLY A 107 -10.75 -6.55 12.33
CA GLY A 107 -12.20 -6.73 12.34
C GLY A 107 -12.83 -6.38 13.68
N ILE A 108 -12.21 -6.80 14.78
CA ILE A 108 -12.68 -6.49 16.14
C ILE A 108 -12.54 -5.00 16.44
N ASP A 109 -11.38 -4.38 16.14
CA ASP A 109 -11.16 -2.96 16.39
C ASP A 109 -12.19 -2.11 15.62
N ALA A 110 -12.34 -2.34 14.32
CA ALA A 110 -13.31 -1.61 13.50
C ALA A 110 -14.76 -1.85 13.93
N THR A 111 -15.12 -3.09 14.28
CA THR A 111 -16.46 -3.41 14.80
C THR A 111 -16.76 -2.67 16.09
N ARG A 112 -15.78 -2.61 17.01
CA ARG A 112 -15.93 -1.89 18.30
C ARG A 112 -16.08 -0.40 18.11
N ARG A 113 -15.28 0.21 17.23
CA ARG A 113 -15.34 1.67 16.98
C ARG A 113 -16.63 2.12 16.32
N GLU A 114 -17.08 1.34 15.35
CA GLU A 114 -18.24 1.71 14.51
C GLU A 114 -19.53 1.01 14.95
N HIS A 115 -19.49 0.21 16.00
CA HIS A 115 -20.62 -0.58 16.53
C HIS A 115 -21.32 -1.43 15.45
N SER A 116 -20.55 -1.90 14.44
CA SER A 116 -21.09 -2.63 13.28
C SER A 116 -20.16 -3.75 12.80
N PRO A 117 -20.56 -5.02 12.91
CA PRO A 117 -19.79 -6.15 12.38
C PRO A 117 -19.58 -6.06 10.86
N GLY A 118 -20.58 -5.52 10.14
CA GLY A 118 -20.46 -5.32 8.70
C GLY A 118 -19.36 -4.32 8.31
N VAL A 119 -19.09 -3.30 9.15
CA VAL A 119 -17.94 -2.41 8.97
C VAL A 119 -16.66 -3.14 9.29
N GLY A 120 -16.63 -3.97 10.34
CA GLY A 120 -15.48 -4.80 10.68
C GLY A 120 -15.02 -5.68 9.52
N CYS A 121 -15.94 -6.43 8.90
CA CYS A 121 -15.62 -7.26 7.73
C CYS A 121 -15.08 -6.44 6.55
N ARG A 122 -15.68 -5.29 6.25
CA ARG A 122 -15.22 -4.40 5.16
C ARG A 122 -13.85 -3.79 5.48
N ALA A 123 -13.57 -3.47 6.73
CA ALA A 123 -12.28 -2.96 7.18
C ALA A 123 -11.16 -3.98 6.94
N VAL A 124 -11.40 -5.26 7.23
CA VAL A 124 -10.45 -6.34 6.92
C VAL A 124 -10.15 -6.38 5.42
N ALA A 125 -11.20 -6.42 4.58
CA ALA A 125 -11.03 -6.43 3.13
C ALA A 125 -10.25 -5.20 2.64
N ALA A 126 -10.58 -4.01 3.14
CA ALA A 126 -9.90 -2.76 2.79
C ALA A 126 -8.43 -2.76 3.22
N ALA A 127 -8.09 -3.31 4.39
CA ALA A 127 -6.72 -3.40 4.88
C ALA A 127 -5.87 -4.31 3.99
N PHE A 128 -6.37 -5.48 3.59
CA PHE A 128 -5.67 -6.33 2.63
C PHE A 128 -5.52 -5.66 1.27
N VAL A 129 -6.57 -5.03 0.75
CA VAL A 129 -6.51 -4.27 -0.51
C VAL A 129 -5.44 -3.18 -0.44
N GLN A 130 -5.38 -2.44 0.66
CA GLN A 130 -4.39 -1.38 0.84
C GLN A 130 -2.96 -1.91 0.88
N LEU A 131 -2.70 -2.90 1.73
CA LEU A 131 -1.35 -3.41 1.95
C LEU A 131 -0.83 -4.19 0.72
N LEU A 132 -1.65 -5.09 0.16
CA LEU A 132 -1.28 -5.86 -1.03
C LEU A 132 -1.21 -4.97 -2.28
N GLY A 133 -2.14 -4.02 -2.42
CA GLY A 133 -2.13 -3.08 -3.54
C GLY A 133 -0.87 -2.21 -3.53
N TYR A 134 -0.58 -1.55 -2.42
CA TYR A 134 0.61 -0.72 -2.29
C TYR A 134 1.89 -1.56 -2.41
N GLY A 135 1.97 -2.69 -1.68
CA GLY A 135 3.14 -3.57 -1.68
C GLY A 135 3.46 -4.13 -3.07
N SER A 136 2.44 -4.59 -3.82
CA SER A 136 2.63 -5.08 -5.18
C SER A 136 3.10 -3.98 -6.14
N GLY A 137 2.56 -2.75 -6.02
CA GLY A 137 3.01 -1.60 -6.81
C GLY A 137 4.46 -1.22 -6.49
N TYR A 138 4.81 -1.20 -5.20
CA TYR A 138 6.15 -0.93 -4.72
C TYR A 138 7.16 -1.96 -5.26
N LEU A 139 6.88 -3.26 -5.10
CA LEU A 139 7.74 -4.36 -5.56
C LEU A 139 7.92 -4.33 -7.08
N ARG A 140 6.83 -4.08 -7.83
CA ARG A 140 6.88 -3.94 -9.29
C ARG A 140 7.82 -2.81 -9.71
N ALA A 141 7.65 -1.62 -9.16
CA ALA A 141 8.49 -0.48 -9.50
C ALA A 141 9.94 -0.67 -9.04
N TRP A 142 10.15 -1.26 -7.87
CA TRP A 142 11.48 -1.61 -7.38
C TRP A 142 12.20 -2.56 -8.34
N TRP A 143 11.52 -3.64 -8.76
CA TRP A 143 12.06 -4.61 -9.71
C TRP A 143 12.41 -3.97 -11.05
N GLN A 144 11.51 -3.19 -11.62
CA GLN A 144 11.74 -2.51 -12.89
C GLN A 144 12.91 -1.52 -12.82
N CYS A 145 12.99 -0.74 -11.74
CA CYS A 145 14.05 0.25 -11.59
C CYS A 145 15.41 -0.32 -11.24
N ARG A 146 15.47 -1.39 -10.43
CA ARG A 146 16.72 -1.95 -9.91
C ARG A 146 17.25 -3.13 -10.70
N VAL A 147 16.36 -3.97 -11.25
CA VAL A 147 16.76 -5.20 -11.97
C VAL A 147 16.72 -4.97 -13.46
N LEU A 148 15.63 -4.40 -13.99
CA LEU A 148 15.49 -4.19 -15.43
C LEU A 148 16.10 -2.86 -15.91
N HIS A 149 16.58 -2.02 -14.99
CA HIS A 149 17.15 -0.69 -15.27
C HIS A 149 16.25 0.18 -16.16
N SER A 150 14.93 -0.10 -16.16
CA SER A 150 13.95 0.65 -16.92
C SER A 150 13.80 2.06 -16.36
N GLY A 151 13.53 3.04 -17.24
CA GLY A 151 13.21 4.40 -16.89
C GLY A 151 11.91 4.54 -16.07
N GLU A 152 11.40 5.75 -15.97
CA GLU A 152 10.08 6.00 -15.35
C GLU A 152 8.97 5.36 -16.20
N PHE A 153 7.88 4.93 -15.53
CA PHE A 153 6.70 4.47 -16.26
C PHE A 153 6.16 5.63 -17.12
N GLU A 154 5.80 5.35 -18.37
CA GLU A 154 5.21 6.33 -19.30
C GLU A 154 4.05 7.12 -18.68
N ALA A 155 3.18 6.45 -17.92
CA ALA A 155 2.08 7.09 -17.19
C ALA A 155 2.52 8.15 -16.16
N PHE A 156 3.81 8.22 -15.82
CA PHE A 156 4.38 9.24 -14.95
C PHE A 156 5.14 10.32 -15.73
N SER A 157 5.63 10.03 -16.92
CA SER A 157 6.28 11.01 -17.78
C SER A 157 5.27 11.93 -18.44
N GLU A 158 4.14 11.39 -18.92
CA GLU A 158 3.12 12.16 -19.62
C GLU A 158 2.30 13.10 -18.71
N SER A 159 2.06 12.72 -17.45
CA SER A 159 1.22 13.51 -16.53
C SER A 159 1.94 14.65 -15.80
N PHE A 160 3.27 14.77 -15.91
CA PHE A 160 4.04 15.79 -15.21
C PHE A 160 4.44 16.98 -16.07
N TYR A 161 4.22 16.94 -17.39
CA TYR A 161 4.71 17.96 -18.33
C TYR A 161 3.67 18.45 -19.35
N GLN A 162 2.37 18.20 -19.13
CA GLN A 162 1.27 18.81 -19.90
C GLN A 162 0.59 19.94 -19.14
#